data_db8638efe37bca390592681f1f019a7c
#
_entry.id   db8638efe37bca390592681f1f019a7c
#
_cell.length_a   1.000
_cell.length_b   1.000
_cell.length_c   1.000
_cell.angle_alpha   90.00
_cell.angle_beta   90.00
_cell.angle_gamma   90.00
#
_symmetry.space_group_name_H-M   'P 1'
#
loop_
_entity.id
_entity.type
_entity.pdbx_description
1 polymer ?
#
loop_
_entity_poly.entity_id
_entity_poly.type
_entity_poly.pdbx_seq_one_letter_code
_entity_poly.pdbx_strand_id
1 'polypeptide(L)'
;PHHRHHFVEFFLFPSERIWLSGFIAILLVMSFNFLFVRYLQGKKHQVGEFPEDSILHNILTTYGGNIDSELVFLHDKQVFLYPKEEPTVFLQFNTINNKCVVMGNPSGNKEDFPAAIDAFLKETDRFGYVPVFYETNEDSVMLLHEYGYEFIKMGEEALVNLETFTMSGKKFKGTRAVFNKITKAGYSFDVLQPPFSAEQMHELKAISDSWLDNRKEKGFSLGFFDEAYLQRNPIAVVRNAEGEMVSFANIIPSYTNEVGTIDLMRHHKEKAPSGSMDFLFIHLFEYMKTENIHYFNLGMAPLANVGQSRKSFIQERIAALIYEFGSEIYSFQGLR
;
A
#
# COMPACT_ATOMS: atom_id res chain seq x y z
N PRO A 1 -16.14 -67.92 -25.42
CA PRO A 1 -17.42 -67.25 -25.62
C PRO A 1 -18.18 -66.87 -24.32
N HIS A 2 -17.72 -67.35 -23.15
CA HIS A 2 -18.45 -67.12 -21.87
C HIS A 2 -18.28 -65.70 -21.24
N HIS A 3 -17.26 -64.94 -21.62
CA HIS A 3 -17.04 -63.63 -21.03
C HIS A 3 -17.92 -62.48 -21.59
N ARG A 4 -18.55 -62.68 -22.71
CA ARG A 4 -19.44 -61.66 -23.29
C ARG A 4 -20.85 -61.62 -22.63
N HIS A 5 -21.29 -62.71 -22.05
CA HIS A 5 -22.63 -62.77 -21.39
C HIS A 5 -22.68 -62.06 -20.05
N HIS A 6 -21.64 -62.09 -19.26
CA HIS A 6 -21.61 -61.40 -17.96
C HIS A 6 -21.64 -59.88 -18.05
N PHE A 7 -21.04 -59.32 -19.10
CA PHE A 7 -21.05 -57.88 -19.29
C PHE A 7 -22.42 -57.33 -19.73
N VAL A 8 -23.18 -58.14 -20.45
CA VAL A 8 -24.54 -57.78 -20.89
C VAL A 8 -25.56 -57.99 -19.75
N GLU A 9 -25.37 -58.99 -18.91
CA GLU A 9 -26.24 -59.23 -17.76
C GLU A 9 -26.11 -58.14 -16.68
N PHE A 10 -24.95 -57.59 -16.43
CA PHE A 10 -24.77 -56.50 -15.49
C PHE A 10 -25.58 -55.25 -15.85
N PHE A 11 -25.85 -55.04 -17.15
CA PHE A 11 -26.65 -53.92 -17.65
C PHE A 11 -28.14 -54.23 -17.80
N LEU A 12 -28.62 -55.45 -17.47
CA LEU A 12 -29.97 -55.90 -17.71
C LEU A 12 -30.95 -55.70 -16.53
N PHE A 13 -30.47 -55.40 -15.32
CA PHE A 13 -31.33 -55.09 -14.17
C PHE A 13 -31.91 -53.67 -14.27
N PRO A 14 -33.23 -53.49 -14.36
CA PRO A 14 -33.83 -52.15 -14.58
C PRO A 14 -33.51 -51.13 -13.49
N SER A 15 -33.39 -51.55 -12.24
CA SER A 15 -33.07 -50.69 -11.13
C SER A 15 -31.65 -50.18 -11.18
N GLU A 16 -30.66 -51.02 -11.52
CA GLU A 16 -29.24 -50.64 -11.63
C GLU A 16 -29.02 -49.74 -12.83
N ARG A 17 -29.74 -49.94 -13.92
CA ARG A 17 -29.71 -49.05 -15.09
C ARG A 17 -30.16 -47.63 -14.76
N ILE A 18 -31.25 -47.52 -13.99
CA ILE A 18 -31.77 -46.21 -13.59
C ILE A 18 -30.76 -45.49 -12.69
N TRP A 19 -30.20 -46.18 -11.72
CA TRP A 19 -29.17 -45.58 -10.85
C TRP A 19 -27.91 -45.18 -11.61
N LEU A 20 -27.41 -46.05 -12.48
CA LEU A 20 -26.22 -45.78 -13.27
C LEU A 20 -26.44 -44.64 -14.27
N SER A 21 -27.57 -44.60 -14.96
CA SER A 21 -27.91 -43.51 -15.88
C SER A 21 -28.11 -42.18 -15.14
N GLY A 22 -28.73 -42.19 -13.96
CA GLY A 22 -28.87 -41.02 -13.10
C GLY A 22 -27.50 -40.50 -12.63
N PHE A 23 -26.62 -41.39 -12.20
CA PHE A 23 -25.26 -40.99 -11.79
C PHE A 23 -24.44 -40.42 -12.94
N ILE A 24 -24.51 -41.05 -14.14
CA ILE A 24 -23.81 -40.50 -15.33
C ILE A 24 -24.42 -39.17 -15.74
N ALA A 25 -25.73 -38.98 -15.68
CA ALA A 25 -26.37 -37.70 -15.99
C ALA A 25 -25.92 -36.60 -15.02
N ILE A 26 -25.83 -36.89 -13.72
CA ILE A 26 -25.34 -35.94 -12.71
C ILE A 26 -23.88 -35.58 -12.99
N LEU A 27 -23.02 -36.55 -13.28
CA LEU A 27 -21.61 -36.30 -13.61
C LEU A 27 -21.47 -35.43 -14.88
N LEU A 28 -22.29 -35.69 -15.90
CA LEU A 28 -22.28 -34.88 -17.13
C LEU A 28 -22.69 -33.43 -16.85
N VAL A 29 -23.77 -33.26 -16.06
CA VAL A 29 -24.23 -31.92 -15.68
C VAL A 29 -23.19 -31.19 -14.85
N MET A 30 -22.55 -31.86 -13.88
CA MET A 30 -21.49 -31.29 -13.08
C MET A 30 -20.26 -30.92 -13.93
N SER A 31 -19.84 -31.82 -14.82
CA SER A 31 -18.74 -31.57 -15.76
C SER A 31 -19.03 -30.42 -16.71
N PHE A 32 -20.26 -30.38 -17.25
CA PHE A 32 -20.71 -29.29 -18.11
C PHE A 32 -20.72 -27.96 -17.36
N ASN A 33 -21.29 -27.92 -16.16
CA ASN A 33 -21.25 -26.71 -15.31
C ASN A 33 -19.83 -26.30 -15.01
N PHE A 34 -18.96 -27.23 -14.64
CA PHE A 34 -17.54 -26.91 -14.37
C PHE A 34 -16.83 -26.35 -15.60
N LEU A 35 -16.99 -26.98 -16.77
CA LEU A 35 -16.42 -26.51 -18.03
C LEU A 35 -17.04 -25.19 -18.48
N PHE A 36 -18.35 -25.01 -18.31
CA PHE A 36 -19.06 -23.79 -18.64
C PHE A 36 -18.63 -22.62 -17.74
N VAL A 37 -18.53 -22.85 -16.44
CA VAL A 37 -17.99 -21.85 -15.51
C VAL A 37 -16.53 -21.52 -15.85
N ARG A 38 -15.72 -22.51 -16.17
CA ARG A 38 -14.34 -22.29 -16.61
C ARG A 38 -14.26 -21.57 -17.95
N TYR A 39 -15.16 -21.86 -18.88
CA TYR A 39 -15.25 -21.17 -20.17
C TYR A 39 -15.71 -19.71 -19.98
N LEU A 40 -16.70 -19.46 -19.13
CA LEU A 40 -17.14 -18.11 -18.77
C LEU A 40 -16.09 -17.36 -17.94
N GLN A 41 -15.32 -18.06 -17.14
CA GLN A 41 -14.13 -17.52 -16.46
C GLN A 41 -12.94 -17.40 -17.40
N GLY A 42 -13.15 -17.71 -18.70
CA GLY A 42 -12.15 -17.70 -19.75
C GLY A 42 -11.25 -16.50 -19.68
N LYS A 43 -9.95 -16.68 -19.97
CA LYS A 43 -8.84 -15.74 -19.83
C LYS A 43 -9.30 -14.41 -19.25
N LYS A 44 -9.26 -14.26 -17.94
CA LYS A 44 -9.49 -12.97 -17.28
C LYS A 44 -8.57 -11.99 -17.97
N HIS A 45 -9.11 -11.19 -18.86
CA HIS A 45 -8.34 -10.10 -19.44
C HIS A 45 -7.88 -9.24 -18.28
N GLN A 46 -6.60 -9.08 -18.14
CA GLN A 46 -6.04 -8.25 -17.11
C GLN A 46 -6.37 -6.81 -17.47
N VAL A 47 -7.04 -6.11 -16.58
CA VAL A 47 -7.34 -4.69 -16.72
C VAL A 47 -6.06 -3.85 -16.70
N GLY A 48 -5.05 -4.33 -15.98
CA GLY A 48 -3.76 -3.70 -15.86
C GLY A 48 -2.63 -4.60 -16.34
N GLU A 49 -1.44 -4.08 -16.22
CA GLU A 49 -0.19 -4.73 -16.58
C GLU A 49 0.90 -4.45 -15.54
N PHE A 50 2.06 -5.04 -15.74
CA PHE A 50 3.28 -4.71 -15.00
C PHE A 50 4.25 -4.03 -15.99
N PRO A 51 4.15 -2.70 -16.16
CA PRO A 51 4.99 -1.96 -17.11
C PRO A 51 6.45 -1.92 -16.64
N GLU A 52 7.35 -1.61 -17.56
CA GLU A 52 8.74 -1.34 -17.21
C GLU A 52 8.85 -0.10 -16.33
N ASP A 53 9.76 -0.14 -15.37
CA ASP A 53 10.00 0.95 -14.43
C ASP A 53 10.33 2.28 -15.12
N SER A 54 10.98 2.23 -16.27
CA SER A 54 11.32 3.40 -17.07
C SER A 54 10.09 4.20 -17.53
N ILE A 55 9.00 3.52 -17.87
CA ILE A 55 7.73 4.15 -18.26
C ILE A 55 7.13 4.92 -17.08
N LEU A 56 7.07 4.26 -15.92
CA LEU A 56 6.53 4.85 -14.69
C LEU A 56 7.41 6.02 -14.21
N HIS A 57 8.71 5.84 -14.25
CA HIS A 57 9.67 6.87 -13.89
C HIS A 57 9.53 8.11 -14.80
N ASN A 58 9.38 7.90 -16.10
CA ASN A 58 9.15 8.98 -17.05
C ASN A 58 7.88 9.79 -16.76
N ILE A 59 6.77 9.11 -16.46
CA ILE A 59 5.51 9.77 -16.08
C ILE A 59 5.73 10.65 -14.85
N LEU A 60 6.35 10.10 -13.82
CA LEU A 60 6.57 10.78 -12.54
C LEU A 60 7.54 11.97 -12.67
N THR A 61 8.60 11.84 -13.43
CA THR A 61 9.58 12.93 -13.62
C THR A 61 9.07 14.02 -14.54
N THR A 62 8.22 13.69 -15.51
CA THR A 62 7.68 14.65 -16.49
C THR A 62 6.47 15.40 -15.93
N TYR A 63 5.54 14.70 -15.28
CA TYR A 63 4.25 15.25 -14.88
C TYR A 63 4.06 15.35 -13.37
N GLY A 64 4.89 14.67 -12.60
CA GLY A 64 4.77 14.60 -11.15
C GLY A 64 3.96 13.39 -10.66
N GLY A 65 3.85 13.29 -9.36
CA GLY A 65 3.14 12.22 -8.66
C GLY A 65 2.61 12.68 -7.32
N ASN A 66 2.40 11.74 -6.43
CA ASN A 66 1.95 11.96 -5.05
C ASN A 66 2.75 11.07 -4.09
N ILE A 67 2.42 11.12 -2.82
CA ILE A 67 3.14 10.37 -1.77
C ILE A 67 3.04 8.85 -1.91
N ASP A 68 2.05 8.35 -2.65
CA ASP A 68 1.83 6.92 -2.86
C ASP A 68 2.44 6.41 -4.18
N SER A 69 2.87 7.31 -5.04
CA SER A 69 3.34 6.97 -6.40
C SER A 69 4.54 6.02 -6.40
N GLU A 70 5.47 6.20 -5.49
CA GLU A 70 6.71 5.40 -5.41
C GLU A 70 6.44 3.93 -5.07
N LEU A 71 5.33 3.63 -4.40
CA LEU A 71 4.93 2.26 -4.06
C LEU A 71 4.72 1.36 -5.28
N VAL A 72 4.52 1.95 -6.46
CA VAL A 72 4.39 1.20 -7.71
C VAL A 72 5.64 0.38 -8.05
N PHE A 73 6.81 0.82 -7.61
CA PHE A 73 8.09 0.14 -7.84
C PHE A 73 8.35 -1.06 -6.92
N LEU A 74 7.42 -1.36 -6.04
CA LEU A 74 7.40 -2.63 -5.29
C LEU A 74 6.89 -3.81 -6.13
N HIS A 75 6.27 -3.54 -7.28
CA HIS A 75 5.75 -4.53 -8.22
C HIS A 75 4.73 -5.52 -7.62
N ASP A 76 4.08 -5.14 -6.54
CA ASP A 76 3.03 -5.92 -5.89
C ASP A 76 1.61 -5.55 -6.35
N LYS A 77 1.51 -4.56 -7.24
CA LYS A 77 0.25 -4.05 -7.80
C LYS A 77 0.30 -4.00 -9.32
N GLN A 78 -0.86 -4.22 -9.93
CA GLN A 78 -1.04 -3.98 -11.35
C GLN A 78 -1.15 -2.49 -11.63
N VAL A 79 -0.84 -2.09 -12.84
CA VAL A 79 -0.83 -0.70 -13.27
C VAL A 79 -1.73 -0.53 -14.48
N PHE A 80 -2.62 0.45 -14.42
CA PHE A 80 -3.39 0.93 -15.57
C PHE A 80 -2.75 2.19 -16.13
N LEU A 81 -2.32 2.15 -17.37
CA LEU A 81 -1.68 3.26 -18.08
C LEU A 81 -2.69 3.98 -18.97
N TYR A 82 -2.63 5.30 -18.98
CA TYR A 82 -3.46 6.13 -19.85
C TYR A 82 -2.69 7.37 -20.35
N PRO A 83 -2.79 7.74 -21.65
CA PRO A 83 -3.21 6.89 -22.78
C PRO A 83 -2.29 5.67 -22.95
N LYS A 84 -2.79 4.62 -23.59
CA LYS A 84 -2.05 3.34 -23.66
C LYS A 84 -0.72 3.44 -24.42
N GLU A 85 -0.65 4.22 -25.49
CA GLU A 85 0.54 4.30 -26.35
C GLU A 85 1.59 5.27 -25.80
N GLU A 86 1.17 6.45 -25.35
CA GLU A 86 2.03 7.46 -24.72
C GLU A 86 1.46 7.84 -23.35
N PRO A 87 1.69 7.03 -22.32
CA PRO A 87 1.04 7.21 -21.04
C PRO A 87 1.53 8.46 -20.33
N THR A 88 0.57 9.23 -19.83
CA THR A 88 0.77 10.43 -19.01
C THR A 88 0.27 10.26 -17.59
N VAL A 89 -0.54 9.24 -17.35
CA VAL A 89 -1.17 8.91 -16.06
C VAL A 89 -1.09 7.41 -15.81
N PHE A 90 -0.91 7.05 -14.57
CA PHE A 90 -1.12 5.67 -14.14
C PHE A 90 -1.93 5.58 -12.84
N LEU A 91 -2.66 4.47 -12.72
CA LEU A 91 -3.29 4.01 -11.49
C LEU A 91 -2.69 2.69 -11.10
N GLN A 92 -2.48 2.48 -9.81
CA GLN A 92 -2.01 1.22 -9.26
C GLN A 92 -3.13 0.54 -8.46
N PHE A 93 -3.32 -0.76 -8.66
CA PHE A 93 -4.42 -1.48 -8.07
C PHE A 93 -4.12 -2.97 -7.91
N ASN A 94 -4.88 -3.63 -7.06
CA ASN A 94 -4.95 -5.08 -6.97
C ASN A 94 -6.36 -5.57 -7.21
N THR A 95 -6.48 -6.81 -7.65
CA THR A 95 -7.77 -7.47 -7.84
C THR A 95 -8.01 -8.50 -6.75
N ILE A 96 -9.19 -8.44 -6.15
CA ILE A 96 -9.67 -9.41 -5.16
C ILE A 96 -11.07 -9.81 -5.57
N ASN A 97 -11.27 -11.09 -5.90
CA ASN A 97 -12.53 -11.59 -6.47
C ASN A 97 -12.91 -10.80 -7.73
N ASN A 98 -14.02 -10.07 -7.70
CA ASN A 98 -14.48 -9.22 -8.79
C ASN A 98 -14.19 -7.73 -8.58
N LYS A 99 -13.37 -7.37 -7.61
CA LYS A 99 -13.06 -5.97 -7.28
C LYS A 99 -11.66 -5.59 -7.73
N CYS A 100 -11.54 -4.39 -8.30
CA CYS A 100 -10.27 -3.70 -8.52
C CYS A 100 -10.09 -2.67 -7.42
N VAL A 101 -9.19 -2.91 -6.49
CA VAL A 101 -8.91 -1.98 -5.39
C VAL A 101 -7.76 -1.07 -5.79
N VAL A 102 -8.07 0.18 -6.09
CA VAL A 102 -7.11 1.21 -6.49
C VAL A 102 -6.48 1.83 -5.25
N MET A 103 -5.15 1.92 -5.25
CA MET A 103 -4.38 2.52 -4.17
C MET A 103 -4.13 4.00 -4.44
N GLY A 104 -4.66 4.85 -3.60
CA GLY A 104 -4.42 6.30 -3.66
C GLY A 104 -5.03 7.00 -4.88
N ASN A 105 -4.51 8.18 -5.15
CA ASN A 105 -4.90 8.97 -6.32
C ASN A 105 -4.13 8.53 -7.56
N PRO A 106 -4.63 8.89 -8.77
CA PRO A 106 -3.82 8.78 -9.98
C PRO A 106 -2.50 9.53 -9.87
N SER A 107 -1.49 9.05 -10.57
CA SER A 107 -0.18 9.69 -10.69
C SER A 107 0.05 10.16 -12.12
N GLY A 108 0.69 11.30 -12.30
CA GLY A 108 1.03 11.85 -13.61
C GLY A 108 0.36 13.19 -13.91
N ASN A 109 -0.01 13.39 -15.16
CA ASN A 109 -0.60 14.65 -15.62
C ASN A 109 -2.03 14.84 -15.09
N LYS A 110 -2.21 15.81 -14.20
CA LYS A 110 -3.50 16.09 -13.54
C LYS A 110 -4.62 16.44 -14.51
N GLU A 111 -4.28 17.09 -15.64
CA GLU A 111 -5.26 17.43 -16.67
C GLU A 111 -5.89 16.19 -17.32
N ASP A 112 -5.16 15.09 -17.36
CA ASP A 112 -5.62 13.83 -17.93
C ASP A 112 -6.30 12.90 -16.91
N PHE A 113 -6.36 13.25 -15.64
CA PHE A 113 -6.96 12.40 -14.60
C PHE A 113 -8.43 12.08 -14.86
N PRO A 114 -9.31 13.04 -15.25
CA PRO A 114 -10.70 12.72 -15.55
C PRO A 114 -10.83 11.67 -16.67
N ALA A 115 -10.08 11.85 -17.76
CA ALA A 115 -10.09 10.93 -18.87
C ALA A 115 -9.52 9.56 -18.52
N ALA A 116 -8.46 9.52 -17.70
CA ALA A 116 -7.85 8.29 -17.23
C ALA A 116 -8.81 7.48 -16.34
N ILE A 117 -9.49 8.13 -15.40
CA ILE A 117 -10.49 7.49 -14.54
C ILE A 117 -11.67 6.98 -15.36
N ASP A 118 -12.19 7.78 -16.30
CA ASP A 118 -13.26 7.34 -17.22
C ASP A 118 -12.86 6.08 -18.00
N ALA A 119 -11.66 6.08 -18.58
CA ALA A 119 -11.13 4.92 -19.29
C ALA A 119 -10.97 3.70 -18.39
N PHE A 120 -10.47 3.89 -17.18
CA PHE A 120 -10.32 2.81 -16.19
C PHE A 120 -11.67 2.21 -15.78
N LEU A 121 -12.67 3.05 -15.52
CA LEU A 121 -14.02 2.60 -15.16
C LEU A 121 -14.69 1.83 -16.30
N LYS A 122 -14.52 2.27 -17.53
CA LYS A 122 -15.02 1.56 -18.73
C LYS A 122 -14.34 0.21 -18.91
N GLU A 123 -13.03 0.15 -18.72
CA GLU A 123 -12.27 -1.09 -18.84
C GLU A 123 -12.65 -2.09 -17.75
N THR A 124 -12.76 -1.65 -16.50
CA THR A 124 -13.18 -2.52 -15.38
C THR A 124 -14.62 -3.03 -15.58
N ASP A 125 -15.53 -2.18 -16.01
CA ASP A 125 -16.92 -2.58 -16.30
C ASP A 125 -16.99 -3.62 -17.42
N ARG A 126 -16.24 -3.40 -18.49
CA ARG A 126 -16.14 -4.34 -19.61
C ARG A 126 -15.74 -5.76 -19.18
N PHE A 127 -14.89 -5.89 -18.18
CA PHE A 127 -14.42 -7.19 -17.69
C PHE A 127 -15.12 -7.65 -16.40
N GLY A 128 -16.18 -6.98 -15.98
CA GLY A 128 -16.99 -7.38 -14.84
C GLY A 128 -16.35 -7.13 -13.49
N TYR A 129 -15.41 -6.19 -13.41
CA TYR A 129 -14.82 -5.74 -12.15
C TYR A 129 -15.57 -4.54 -11.57
N VAL A 130 -15.61 -4.47 -10.24
CA VAL A 130 -16.13 -3.33 -9.49
C VAL A 130 -14.94 -2.55 -8.95
N PRO A 131 -14.67 -1.33 -9.42
CA PRO A 131 -13.60 -0.50 -8.89
C PRO A 131 -13.91 -0.01 -7.48
N VAL A 132 -12.91 -0.04 -6.63
CA VAL A 132 -12.94 0.52 -5.27
C VAL A 132 -11.70 1.38 -5.11
N PHE A 133 -11.87 2.63 -4.69
CA PHE A 133 -10.76 3.55 -4.46
C PHE A 133 -10.44 3.61 -2.98
N TYR A 134 -9.19 3.33 -2.63
CA TYR A 134 -8.68 3.24 -1.28
C TYR A 134 -7.66 4.35 -1.01
N GLU A 135 -7.80 5.04 0.11
CA GLU A 135 -6.93 6.17 0.51
C GLU A 135 -6.89 7.31 -0.52
N THR A 136 -8.04 7.64 -1.11
CA THR A 136 -8.18 8.84 -1.92
C THR A 136 -8.27 10.08 -1.03
N ASN A 137 -7.68 11.17 -1.49
CA ASN A 137 -7.78 12.46 -0.82
C ASN A 137 -8.91 13.32 -1.41
N GLU A 138 -9.07 14.52 -0.86
CA GLU A 138 -10.12 15.46 -1.26
C GLU A 138 -10.07 15.84 -2.74
N ASP A 139 -8.89 15.87 -3.36
CA ASP A 139 -8.73 16.25 -4.77
C ASP A 139 -9.45 15.28 -5.71
N SER A 140 -9.54 14.00 -5.35
CA SER A 140 -10.22 12.98 -6.14
C SER A 140 -11.71 12.82 -5.79
N VAL A 141 -12.17 13.33 -4.65
CA VAL A 141 -13.54 13.14 -4.17
C VAL A 141 -14.56 13.73 -5.15
N MET A 142 -14.34 14.96 -5.60
CA MET A 142 -15.26 15.63 -6.52
C MET A 142 -15.40 14.86 -7.83
N LEU A 143 -14.28 14.44 -8.40
CA LEU A 143 -14.25 13.68 -9.64
C LEU A 143 -14.95 12.31 -9.51
N LEU A 144 -14.66 11.57 -8.45
CA LEU A 144 -15.28 10.26 -8.22
C LEU A 144 -16.77 10.38 -7.88
N HIS A 145 -17.18 11.47 -7.22
CA HIS A 145 -18.58 11.72 -6.92
C HIS A 145 -19.43 11.84 -8.19
N GLU A 146 -18.90 12.42 -9.25
CA GLU A 146 -19.59 12.52 -10.55
C GLU A 146 -19.92 11.14 -11.15
N TYR A 147 -19.15 10.11 -10.79
CA TYR A 147 -19.40 8.71 -11.18
C TYR A 147 -20.30 7.94 -10.20
N GLY A 148 -20.88 8.59 -9.21
CA GLY A 148 -21.79 7.99 -8.25
C GLY A 148 -21.14 7.24 -7.10
N TYR A 149 -19.85 7.51 -6.81
CA TYR A 149 -19.17 6.91 -5.65
C TYR A 149 -19.64 7.52 -4.34
N GLU A 150 -19.85 6.67 -3.37
CA GLU A 150 -20.03 7.04 -1.97
C GLU A 150 -18.69 6.99 -1.25
N PHE A 151 -18.51 7.86 -0.25
CA PHE A 151 -17.27 7.99 0.47
C PHE A 151 -17.43 7.65 1.94
N ILE A 152 -16.44 6.91 2.45
CA ILE A 152 -16.32 6.60 3.87
C ILE A 152 -15.00 7.20 4.34
N LYS A 153 -15.07 8.09 5.32
CA LYS A 153 -13.87 8.65 5.95
C LYS A 153 -13.15 7.55 6.74
N MET A 154 -11.88 7.32 6.43
CA MET A 154 -11.07 6.30 7.08
C MET A 154 -10.16 6.83 8.18
N GLY A 155 -9.83 8.10 8.15
CA GLY A 155 -8.91 8.73 9.07
C GLY A 155 -8.53 10.13 8.64
N GLU A 156 -7.44 10.63 9.18
CA GLU A 156 -6.87 11.94 8.83
C GLU A 156 -5.38 11.82 8.58
N GLU A 157 -4.88 12.57 7.61
CA GLU A 157 -3.45 12.72 7.39
C GLU A 157 -2.88 13.77 8.32
N ALA A 158 -1.69 13.50 8.86
CA ALA A 158 -0.95 14.44 9.68
C ALA A 158 0.17 15.09 8.87
N LEU A 159 0.05 16.38 8.62
CA LEU A 159 1.05 17.18 7.93
C LEU A 159 1.79 18.07 8.94
N VAL A 160 3.11 18.01 8.90
CA VAL A 160 3.98 18.91 9.67
C VAL A 160 4.43 20.04 8.76
N ASN A 161 4.11 21.28 9.14
CA ASN A 161 4.64 22.45 8.45
C ASN A 161 6.11 22.65 8.86
N LEU A 162 7.03 22.38 7.94
CA LEU A 162 8.47 22.40 8.23
C LEU A 162 9.02 23.81 8.42
N GLU A 163 8.39 24.83 7.87
CA GLU A 163 8.83 26.24 8.05
C GLU A 163 8.57 26.73 9.47
N THR A 164 7.47 26.30 10.08
CA THR A 164 7.06 26.73 11.40
C THR A 164 7.40 25.74 12.51
N PHE A 165 7.82 24.53 12.15
CA PHE A 165 8.14 23.49 13.14
C PHE A 165 9.31 23.93 14.01
N THR A 166 9.12 23.82 15.30
CA THR A 166 10.16 24.05 16.33
C THR A 166 9.93 23.12 17.51
N MET A 167 11.00 22.68 18.12
CA MET A 167 10.96 21.95 19.39
C MET A 167 10.85 22.86 20.63
N SER A 168 10.72 24.16 20.45
CA SER A 168 10.59 25.09 21.58
C SER A 168 9.24 24.97 22.29
N GLY A 169 9.18 25.45 23.50
CA GLY A 169 7.94 25.47 24.29
C GLY A 169 7.76 24.26 25.23
N LYS A 170 6.77 24.36 26.10
CA LYS A 170 6.50 23.36 27.14
C LYS A 170 6.06 22.00 26.59
N LYS A 171 5.31 22.01 25.48
CA LYS A 171 4.80 20.81 24.81
C LYS A 171 5.93 19.84 24.42
N PHE A 172 7.07 20.36 23.97
CA PHE A 172 8.18 19.55 23.48
C PHE A 172 9.31 19.34 24.52
N LYS A 173 9.09 19.69 25.79
CA LYS A 173 10.11 19.53 26.84
C LYS A 173 10.61 18.09 26.94
N GLY A 174 9.70 17.13 26.97
CA GLY A 174 10.04 15.70 27.01
C GLY A 174 10.80 15.24 25.78
N THR A 175 10.33 15.63 24.60
CA THR A 175 10.97 15.31 23.33
C THR A 175 12.39 15.86 23.23
N ARG A 176 12.60 17.12 23.66
CA ARG A 176 13.97 17.72 23.73
C ARG A 176 14.89 16.96 24.69
N ALA A 177 14.36 16.57 25.86
CA ALA A 177 15.15 15.82 26.83
C ALA A 177 15.63 14.48 26.27
N VAL A 178 14.74 13.73 25.58
CA VAL A 178 15.07 12.47 24.92
C VAL A 178 16.04 12.69 23.77
N PHE A 179 15.80 13.66 22.93
CA PHE A 179 16.68 14.02 21.82
C PHE A 179 18.10 14.34 22.31
N ASN A 180 18.23 15.18 23.33
CA ASN A 180 19.52 15.55 23.90
C ASN A 180 20.23 14.36 24.56
N LYS A 181 19.49 13.49 25.24
CA LYS A 181 20.02 12.28 25.85
C LYS A 181 20.62 11.34 24.79
N ILE A 182 19.89 11.12 23.70
CA ILE A 182 20.35 10.27 22.59
C ILE A 182 21.58 10.87 21.91
N THR A 183 21.58 12.19 21.68
CA THR A 183 22.74 12.92 21.13
C THR A 183 23.97 12.77 22.02
N LYS A 184 23.82 12.94 23.32
CA LYS A 184 24.93 12.82 24.31
C LYS A 184 25.45 11.38 24.42
N ALA A 185 24.61 10.40 24.18
CA ALA A 185 24.98 8.97 24.14
C ALA A 185 25.80 8.59 22.90
N GLY A 186 26.03 9.53 21.97
CA GLY A 186 26.84 9.32 20.78
C GLY A 186 26.11 8.83 19.55
N TYR A 187 24.78 8.81 19.58
CA TYR A 187 23.99 8.48 18.38
C TYR A 187 24.04 9.62 17.37
N SER A 188 24.06 9.27 16.11
CA SER A 188 24.13 10.23 15.00
C SER A 188 23.10 9.91 13.92
N PHE A 189 22.73 10.94 13.18
CA PHE A 189 21.86 10.85 12.02
C PHE A 189 22.66 11.09 10.74
N ASP A 190 22.35 10.32 9.71
CA ASP A 190 22.92 10.50 8.38
C ASP A 190 21.88 10.14 7.31
N VAL A 191 22.05 10.68 6.11
CA VAL A 191 21.25 10.32 4.93
C VAL A 191 22.17 9.68 3.91
N LEU A 192 21.98 8.41 3.68
CA LEU A 192 22.75 7.63 2.72
C LEU A 192 22.16 7.77 1.32
N GLN A 193 23.03 8.03 0.35
CA GLN A 193 22.64 8.11 -1.05
C GLN A 193 22.85 6.77 -1.76
N PRO A 194 21.92 6.35 -2.66
CA PRO A 194 22.14 5.16 -3.47
C PRO A 194 23.28 5.40 -4.50
N PRO A 195 23.99 4.38 -4.97
CA PRO A 195 23.76 2.95 -4.65
C PRO A 195 24.34 2.57 -3.27
N PHE A 196 23.62 1.68 -2.59
CA PHE A 196 24.06 1.14 -1.31
C PHE A 196 24.93 -0.09 -1.52
N SER A 197 25.99 -0.23 -0.69
CA SER A 197 26.83 -1.42 -0.71
C SER A 197 26.10 -2.65 -0.16
N ALA A 198 26.61 -3.84 -0.47
CA ALA A 198 26.08 -5.09 0.08
C ALA A 198 26.13 -5.10 1.62
N GLU A 199 27.16 -4.51 2.24
CA GLU A 199 27.28 -4.38 3.69
C GLU A 199 26.20 -3.47 4.28
N GLN A 200 25.96 -2.30 3.66
CA GLN A 200 24.90 -1.39 4.07
C GLN A 200 23.53 -2.04 3.96
N MET A 201 23.28 -2.73 2.86
CA MET A 201 22.01 -3.44 2.66
C MET A 201 21.82 -4.57 3.67
N HIS A 202 22.89 -5.24 4.03
CA HIS A 202 22.86 -6.27 5.07
C HIS A 202 22.53 -5.70 6.46
N GLU A 203 23.11 -4.56 6.83
CA GLU A 203 22.78 -3.86 8.08
C GLU A 203 21.31 -3.41 8.12
N LEU A 204 20.81 -2.84 7.01
CA LEU A 204 19.40 -2.46 6.88
C LEU A 204 18.47 -3.66 7.02
N LYS A 205 18.82 -4.77 6.40
CA LYS A 205 18.06 -6.04 6.50
C LYS A 205 18.01 -6.55 7.93
N ALA A 206 19.13 -6.49 8.66
CA ALA A 206 19.19 -6.91 10.06
C ALA A 206 18.26 -6.08 10.95
N ILE A 207 18.20 -4.77 10.74
CA ILE A 207 17.26 -3.88 11.45
C ILE A 207 15.82 -4.26 11.12
N SER A 208 15.53 -4.45 9.84
CA SER A 208 14.21 -4.84 9.36
C SER A 208 13.73 -6.16 9.94
N ASP A 209 14.60 -7.17 9.94
CA ASP A 209 14.28 -8.50 10.49
C ASP A 209 14.05 -8.44 12.01
N SER A 210 14.83 -7.65 12.72
CA SER A 210 14.63 -7.40 14.15
C SER A 210 13.28 -6.72 14.42
N TRP A 211 12.93 -5.72 13.62
CA TRP A 211 11.67 -5.01 13.76
C TRP A 211 10.46 -5.89 13.45
N LEU A 212 10.55 -6.71 12.40
CA LEU A 212 9.47 -7.63 12.01
C LEU A 212 9.21 -8.71 13.07
N ASP A 213 10.26 -9.25 13.70
CA ASP A 213 10.16 -10.24 14.77
C ASP A 213 9.18 -11.38 14.44
N ASN A 214 9.46 -12.09 13.34
CA ASN A 214 8.62 -13.15 12.77
C ASN A 214 7.25 -12.71 12.21
N ARG A 215 6.92 -11.42 12.24
CA ARG A 215 5.76 -10.91 11.52
C ARG A 215 6.03 -10.91 10.02
N LYS A 216 4.98 -11.06 9.24
CA LYS A 216 5.07 -10.99 7.78
C LYS A 216 4.97 -9.55 7.29
N GLU A 217 5.65 -9.27 6.20
CA GLU A 217 5.43 -8.05 5.43
C GLU A 217 3.99 -7.97 4.92
N LYS A 218 3.44 -6.76 4.85
CA LYS A 218 2.04 -6.56 4.42
C LYS A 218 1.92 -6.17 2.96
N GLY A 219 2.57 -5.12 2.51
CA GLY A 219 2.44 -4.62 1.13
C GLY A 219 1.15 -3.86 0.85
N PHE A 220 0.78 -3.71 -0.40
CA PHE A 220 -0.33 -2.94 -0.96
C PHE A 220 -0.21 -1.43 -0.66
N SER A 221 -0.77 -0.93 0.43
CA SER A 221 -0.69 0.47 0.87
C SER A 221 0.55 0.78 1.71
N LEU A 222 1.32 -0.24 2.05
CA LEU A 222 2.54 -0.18 2.83
C LEU A 222 3.70 -0.76 2.04
N GLY A 223 4.87 -0.18 2.20
CA GLY A 223 6.09 -0.78 1.70
C GLY A 223 6.48 -2.04 2.45
N PHE A 224 7.38 -2.76 1.83
CA PHE A 224 8.06 -3.91 2.41
C PHE A 224 9.53 -3.89 2.04
N PHE A 225 10.33 -4.67 2.75
CA PHE A 225 11.76 -4.71 2.47
C PHE A 225 12.03 -5.40 1.14
N ASP A 226 12.42 -4.61 0.16
CA ASP A 226 12.83 -5.03 -1.18
C ASP A 226 14.09 -4.26 -1.57
N GLU A 227 15.16 -4.97 -1.89
CA GLU A 227 16.46 -4.34 -2.14
C GLU A 227 16.44 -3.40 -3.33
N ALA A 228 15.80 -3.79 -4.44
CA ALA A 228 15.72 -2.97 -5.64
C ALA A 228 14.92 -1.68 -5.39
N TYR A 229 13.84 -1.78 -4.65
CA TYR A 229 13.03 -0.64 -4.22
C TYR A 229 13.82 0.31 -3.31
N LEU A 230 14.52 -0.23 -2.32
CA LEU A 230 15.32 0.58 -1.40
C LEU A 230 16.50 1.27 -2.10
N GLN A 231 17.07 0.66 -3.14
CA GLN A 231 18.15 1.27 -3.94
C GLN A 231 17.71 2.48 -4.76
N ARG A 232 16.42 2.76 -4.83
CA ARG A 232 15.91 3.84 -5.67
C ARG A 232 16.07 5.23 -5.04
N ASN A 233 16.09 5.33 -3.72
CA ASN A 233 15.99 6.61 -3.02
C ASN A 233 16.92 6.67 -1.80
N PRO A 234 17.23 7.87 -1.31
CA PRO A 234 18.02 8.03 -0.09
C PRO A 234 17.38 7.35 1.12
N ILE A 235 18.22 6.88 2.03
CA ILE A 235 17.79 6.26 3.29
C ILE A 235 18.38 7.05 4.46
N ALA A 236 17.50 7.52 5.33
CA ALA A 236 17.89 8.11 6.61
C ALA A 236 18.23 6.99 7.60
N VAL A 237 19.36 7.12 8.27
CA VAL A 237 19.84 6.15 9.25
C VAL A 237 20.22 6.82 10.57
N VAL A 238 20.02 6.10 11.64
CA VAL A 238 20.57 6.43 12.97
C VAL A 238 21.63 5.40 13.30
N ARG A 239 22.82 5.88 13.70
CA ARG A 239 23.95 5.06 14.13
C ARG A 239 24.19 5.22 15.62
N ASN A 240 24.62 4.15 16.28
CA ASN A 240 25.09 4.22 17.66
C ASN A 240 26.53 4.81 17.75
N ALA A 241 27.05 4.93 18.95
CA ALA A 241 28.40 5.45 19.19
C ALA A 241 29.50 4.60 18.52
N GLU A 242 29.25 3.31 18.30
CA GLU A 242 30.15 2.38 17.63
C GLU A 242 30.02 2.42 16.09
N GLY A 243 29.16 3.26 15.57
CA GLY A 243 28.91 3.43 14.13
C GLY A 243 27.99 2.40 13.50
N GLU A 244 27.34 1.54 14.29
CA GLU A 244 26.36 0.57 13.80
C GLU A 244 25.01 1.26 13.52
N MET A 245 24.38 0.90 12.42
CA MET A 245 23.01 1.34 12.13
C MET A 245 22.02 0.67 13.08
N VAL A 246 21.15 1.46 13.71
CA VAL A 246 20.13 0.97 14.65
C VAL A 246 18.71 1.28 14.22
N SER A 247 18.52 2.25 13.34
CA SER A 247 17.22 2.64 12.79
C SER A 247 17.37 3.16 11.38
N PHE A 248 16.35 3.02 10.57
CA PHE A 248 16.33 3.61 9.23
C PHE A 248 14.90 3.99 8.78
N ALA A 249 14.86 4.90 7.82
CA ALA A 249 13.65 5.22 7.07
C ALA A 249 14.02 5.54 5.62
N ASN A 250 13.36 4.94 4.65
CA ASN A 250 13.57 5.30 3.26
C ASN A 250 12.76 6.56 2.91
N ILE A 251 13.42 7.52 2.30
CA ILE A 251 12.84 8.80 1.92
C ILE A 251 12.14 8.64 0.59
N ILE A 252 10.87 9.00 0.56
CA ILE A 252 10.06 8.94 -0.66
C ILE A 252 10.19 10.27 -1.42
N PRO A 253 10.49 10.25 -2.73
CA PRO A 253 10.51 11.45 -3.53
C PRO A 253 9.12 12.09 -3.55
N SER A 254 9.06 13.39 -3.35
CA SER A 254 7.79 14.11 -3.40
C SER A 254 7.22 14.24 -4.81
N TYR A 255 8.08 14.16 -5.83
CA TYR A 255 7.79 14.55 -7.22
C TYR A 255 7.19 15.95 -7.38
N THR A 256 6.93 16.61 -6.27
CA THR A 256 6.64 18.03 -6.08
C THR A 256 7.47 18.50 -4.89
N ASN A 257 7.89 19.74 -4.85
CA ASN A 257 8.67 20.27 -3.71
C ASN A 257 7.80 20.62 -2.49
N GLU A 258 6.56 20.21 -2.47
CA GLU A 258 5.61 20.62 -1.44
C GLU A 258 5.60 19.67 -0.24
N VAL A 259 5.52 18.36 -0.49
CA VAL A 259 5.32 17.37 0.56
C VAL A 259 6.34 16.25 0.45
N GLY A 260 7.09 16.03 1.52
CA GLY A 260 7.96 14.87 1.68
C GLY A 260 7.36 13.83 2.62
N THR A 261 7.77 12.60 2.48
CA THR A 261 7.38 11.50 3.37
C THR A 261 8.43 10.41 3.38
N ILE A 262 8.21 9.43 4.21
CA ILE A 262 8.95 8.16 4.27
C ILE A 262 7.99 7.01 4.08
N ASP A 263 8.50 5.84 3.71
CA ASP A 263 7.68 4.62 3.60
C ASP A 263 7.99 3.65 4.74
N LEU A 264 9.13 2.96 4.68
CA LEU A 264 9.58 2.11 5.76
C LEU A 264 10.23 2.93 6.87
N MET A 265 9.83 2.69 8.11
CA MET A 265 10.46 3.24 9.30
C MET A 265 10.64 2.12 10.30
N ARG A 266 11.87 1.66 10.48
CA ARG A 266 12.20 0.48 11.27
C ARG A 266 13.35 0.73 12.21
N HIS A 267 13.30 0.10 13.38
CA HIS A 267 14.35 0.16 14.38
C HIS A 267 14.71 -1.23 14.89
N HIS A 268 15.96 -1.43 15.25
CA HIS A 268 16.41 -2.66 15.89
C HIS A 268 15.89 -2.71 17.32
N LYS A 269 15.14 -3.75 17.67
CA LYS A 269 14.45 -3.85 18.96
C LYS A 269 15.39 -3.76 20.17
N GLU A 270 16.59 -4.32 20.05
CA GLU A 270 17.57 -4.37 21.15
C GLU A 270 18.56 -3.24 21.12
N LYS A 271 19.02 -2.80 19.91
CA LYS A 271 20.11 -1.82 19.75
C LYS A 271 19.63 -0.38 19.68
N ALA A 272 18.39 -0.13 19.23
CA ALA A 272 17.87 1.22 19.14
C ALA A 272 17.41 1.72 20.52
N PRO A 273 17.76 2.97 20.88
CA PRO A 273 17.35 3.53 22.16
C PRO A 273 15.86 3.88 22.15
N SER A 274 15.27 3.93 23.33
CA SER A 274 13.92 4.49 23.51
C SER A 274 13.91 5.95 23.03
N GLY A 275 12.94 6.29 22.18
CA GLY A 275 12.86 7.62 21.55
C GLY A 275 13.66 7.76 20.26
N SER A 276 14.24 6.67 19.73
CA SER A 276 14.98 6.69 18.46
C SER A 276 14.12 7.16 17.28
N MET A 277 12.82 6.91 17.30
CA MET A 277 11.90 7.38 16.24
C MET A 277 11.71 8.89 16.29
N ASP A 278 11.53 9.47 17.47
CA ASP A 278 11.46 10.93 17.62
C ASP A 278 12.78 11.60 17.19
N PHE A 279 13.91 11.01 17.55
CA PHE A 279 15.23 11.45 17.13
C PHE A 279 15.37 11.43 15.60
N LEU A 280 14.92 10.34 14.96
CA LEU A 280 14.93 10.21 13.51
C LEU A 280 14.02 11.27 12.84
N PHE A 281 12.81 11.45 13.31
CA PHE A 281 11.86 12.43 12.74
C PHE A 281 12.36 13.85 12.84
N ILE A 282 12.90 14.25 13.97
CA ILE A 282 13.42 15.61 14.17
C ILE A 282 14.54 15.89 13.17
N HIS A 283 15.47 14.98 13.01
CA HIS A 283 16.53 15.10 12.02
C HIS A 283 16.01 15.06 10.57
N LEU A 284 15.01 14.23 10.30
CA LEU A 284 14.35 14.19 8.99
C LEU A 284 13.70 15.53 8.65
N PHE A 285 13.02 16.16 9.59
CA PHE A 285 12.42 17.48 9.37
C PHE A 285 13.46 18.53 9.01
N GLU A 286 14.57 18.55 9.70
CA GLU A 286 15.68 19.45 9.36
C GLU A 286 16.29 19.14 7.98
N TYR A 287 16.47 17.86 7.66
CA TYR A 287 16.95 17.45 6.34
C TYR A 287 16.00 17.86 5.22
N MET A 288 14.69 17.57 5.36
CA MET A 288 13.66 17.94 4.39
C MET A 288 13.60 19.45 4.19
N LYS A 289 13.78 20.21 5.25
CA LYS A 289 13.82 21.67 5.19
C LYS A 289 15.03 22.17 4.38
N THR A 290 16.19 21.53 4.49
CA THR A 290 17.36 21.84 3.66
C THR A 290 17.15 21.51 2.18
N GLU A 291 16.29 20.53 1.89
CA GLU A 291 15.89 20.14 0.52
C GLU A 291 14.71 20.98 -0.03
N ASN A 292 14.35 22.07 0.64
CA ASN A 292 13.25 22.97 0.28
C ASN A 292 11.87 22.28 0.21
N ILE A 293 11.65 21.28 1.04
CA ILE A 293 10.34 20.67 1.24
C ILE A 293 9.56 21.48 2.27
N HIS A 294 8.30 21.80 1.98
CA HIS A 294 7.48 22.65 2.84
C HIS A 294 6.72 21.89 3.93
N TYR A 295 6.26 20.70 3.61
CA TYR A 295 5.47 19.83 4.51
C TYR A 295 6.05 18.45 4.57
N PHE A 296 5.96 17.84 5.76
CA PHE A 296 6.23 16.42 5.96
C PHE A 296 4.93 15.69 6.28
N ASN A 297 4.60 14.67 5.48
CA ASN A 297 3.42 13.84 5.70
C ASN A 297 3.81 12.66 6.61
N LEU A 298 3.25 12.63 7.81
CA LEU A 298 3.44 11.54 8.79
C LEU A 298 2.61 10.30 8.48
N GLY A 299 1.79 10.36 7.43
CA GLY A 299 0.85 9.31 7.07
C GLY A 299 -0.55 9.53 7.65
N MET A 300 -1.41 8.57 7.38
CA MET A 300 -2.78 8.58 7.87
C MET A 300 -2.85 7.99 9.28
N ALA A 301 -3.48 8.72 10.19
CA ALA A 301 -3.95 8.18 11.47
C ALA A 301 -5.30 7.49 11.22
N PRO A 302 -5.35 6.17 11.11
CA PRO A 302 -6.58 5.44 10.82
C PRO A 302 -7.62 5.73 11.90
N LEU A 303 -8.87 5.92 11.48
CA LEU A 303 -10.03 6.16 12.36
C LEU A 303 -9.96 7.45 13.21
N ALA A 304 -8.92 8.28 13.05
CA ALA A 304 -8.84 9.57 13.74
C ALA A 304 -9.98 10.47 13.25
N ASN A 305 -10.70 11.08 14.19
CA ASN A 305 -11.83 11.96 13.94
C ASN A 305 -12.94 11.38 13.04
N VAL A 306 -12.99 10.05 12.93
CA VAL A 306 -14.02 9.32 12.18
C VAL A 306 -15.25 9.12 13.08
N GLY A 307 -16.45 9.32 12.53
CA GLY A 307 -17.70 9.01 13.21
C GLY A 307 -18.08 9.93 14.38
N GLN A 308 -17.37 11.02 14.61
CA GLN A 308 -17.62 11.94 15.71
C GLN A 308 -18.78 12.91 15.44
N SER A 309 -19.15 13.08 14.18
CA SER A 309 -20.30 13.91 13.79
C SER A 309 -21.63 13.19 14.02
N ARG A 310 -22.66 13.92 14.42
CA ARG A 310 -24.04 13.37 14.50
C ARG A 310 -24.57 12.88 13.15
N LYS A 311 -24.01 13.38 12.05
CA LYS A 311 -24.37 13.02 10.66
C LYS A 311 -23.50 11.91 10.08
N SER A 312 -22.57 11.37 10.86
CA SER A 312 -21.70 10.28 10.39
C SER A 312 -22.49 9.00 10.12
N PHE A 313 -22.07 8.27 9.10
CA PHE A 313 -22.63 6.96 8.78
C PHE A 313 -22.42 5.97 9.95
N ILE A 314 -23.27 4.94 10.00
CA ILE A 314 -23.18 3.90 11.05
C ILE A 314 -21.80 3.23 11.04
N GLN A 315 -21.26 2.95 9.86
CA GLN A 315 -19.91 2.35 9.70
C GLN A 315 -18.81 3.23 10.30
N GLU A 316 -18.89 4.54 10.10
CA GLU A 316 -17.93 5.49 10.67
C GLU A 316 -18.05 5.57 12.21
N ARG A 317 -19.26 5.47 12.74
CA ARG A 317 -19.48 5.43 14.20
C ARG A 317 -18.92 4.17 14.82
N ILE A 318 -19.11 3.03 14.17
CA ILE A 318 -18.52 1.75 14.61
C ILE A 318 -16.99 1.83 14.55
N ALA A 319 -16.44 2.39 13.48
CA ALA A 319 -15.00 2.60 13.34
C ALA A 319 -14.43 3.51 14.43
N ALA A 320 -15.14 4.60 14.78
CA ALA A 320 -14.76 5.48 15.89
C ALA A 320 -14.74 4.76 17.23
N LEU A 321 -15.75 3.91 17.47
CA LEU A 321 -15.79 3.08 18.68
C LEU A 321 -14.64 2.09 18.74
N ILE A 322 -14.31 1.44 17.62
CA ILE A 322 -13.16 0.53 17.53
C ILE A 322 -11.86 1.29 17.77
N TYR A 323 -11.70 2.49 17.23
CA TYR A 323 -10.53 3.33 17.46
C TYR A 323 -10.38 3.72 18.94
N GLU A 324 -11.48 4.11 19.57
CA GLU A 324 -11.49 4.59 20.95
C GLU A 324 -11.24 3.47 21.96
N PHE A 325 -11.82 2.29 21.74
CA PHE A 325 -11.73 1.14 22.63
C PHE A 325 -10.76 0.04 22.16
N GLY A 326 -10.35 0.05 20.89
CA GLY A 326 -9.40 -0.89 20.31
C GLY A 326 -7.94 -0.48 20.46
N SER A 327 -7.64 0.61 21.15
CA SER A 327 -6.28 1.15 21.31
C SER A 327 -5.30 0.20 22.00
N GLU A 328 -5.79 -0.75 22.77
CA GLU A 328 -4.99 -1.80 23.39
C GLU A 328 -4.55 -2.87 22.36
N ILE A 329 -5.28 -3.00 21.26
CA ILE A 329 -5.01 -3.99 20.19
C ILE A 329 -4.15 -3.37 19.07
N TYR A 330 -4.34 -2.08 18.80
CA TYR A 330 -3.62 -1.34 17.75
C TYR A 330 -3.10 -0.02 18.31
N SER A 331 -1.80 0.19 18.26
CA SER A 331 -1.13 1.43 18.72
C SER A 331 -1.45 2.65 17.84
N PHE A 332 -2.71 2.96 17.59
CA PHE A 332 -3.09 4.13 16.79
C PHE A 332 -2.91 5.47 17.50
N GLN A 333 -2.89 5.47 18.83
CA GLN A 333 -2.81 6.71 19.62
C GLN A 333 -1.46 7.43 19.54
N GLY A 334 -0.41 6.76 19.15
CA GLY A 334 0.90 7.35 18.95
C GLY A 334 1.02 8.31 17.77
N LEU A 335 0.01 8.36 16.90
CA LEU A 335 -0.05 9.20 15.70
C LEU A 335 -0.87 10.50 15.89
N ARG A 336 -1.29 10.80 17.12
CA ARG A 336 -2.02 12.04 17.45
C ARG A 336 -1.12 13.23 17.65
#